data_3f6588cf5be545bfbcb1d644c00d88f2
#
_entry.id   3f6588cf5be545bfbcb1d644c00d88f2
#
_cell.length_a   1.000
_cell.length_b   1.000
_cell.length_c   1.000
_cell.angle_alpha   90.00
_cell.angle_beta   90.00
_cell.angle_gamma   90.00
#
_symmetry.space_group_name_H-M   'P 1'
#
loop_
_entity.id
_entity.type
_entity.pdbx_description
1 polymer ?
#
loop_
_entity_poly.entity_id
_entity_poly.type
_entity_poly.pdbx_seq_one_letter_code
_entity_poly.pdbx_strand_id
1 'polypeptide(L)'
;HKVPDLDTVAAIIGKADPRMATIIRLAIATGARRGELGALKWSDIDVEQRLITFQRSVVDGGPASKVKPTKTRTTGVVSVGEATMASIEEWRAHQTDAASKVGLGSLGADGWVFPSRDWNHPLTLNQITNDWRTLADAHGLDGVRFHDLRHATATHLIANGTDVRTVAGR
;
A
#
# COMPACT_ATOMS: atom_id res chain seq x y z
N HIS A 1 -6.71 11.92 16.97
CA HIS A 1 -6.45 10.83 16.04
C HIS A 1 -6.89 9.52 16.71
N LYS A 2 -7.82 8.80 16.11
CA LYS A 2 -8.14 7.43 16.52
C LYS A 2 -7.10 6.50 15.87
N VAL A 3 -6.27 5.87 16.69
CA VAL A 3 -5.40 4.78 16.21
C VAL A 3 -6.25 3.53 16.19
N PRO A 4 -6.46 2.89 15.01
CA PRO A 4 -7.26 1.68 14.95
C PRO A 4 -6.55 0.52 15.66
N ASP A 5 -7.34 -0.33 16.29
CA ASP A 5 -6.88 -1.59 16.84
C ASP A 5 -6.49 -2.56 15.73
N LEU A 6 -5.34 -3.24 15.90
CA LEU A 6 -4.81 -4.13 14.85
C LEU A 6 -5.67 -5.37 14.61
N ASP A 7 -6.38 -5.87 15.63
CA ASP A 7 -7.28 -7.02 15.45
C ASP A 7 -8.48 -6.64 14.59
N THR A 8 -9.03 -5.44 14.81
CA THR A 8 -10.09 -4.89 13.96
C THR A 8 -9.61 -4.70 12.52
N VAL A 9 -8.39 -4.18 12.34
CA VAL A 9 -7.82 -4.01 10.98
C VAL A 9 -7.56 -5.36 10.32
N ALA A 10 -7.12 -6.38 11.05
CA ALA A 10 -6.95 -7.74 10.51
C ALA A 10 -8.29 -8.33 10.05
N ALA A 11 -9.37 -8.12 10.81
CA ALA A 11 -10.72 -8.53 10.41
C ALA A 11 -11.20 -7.83 9.14
N ILE A 12 -10.89 -6.53 8.99
CA ILE A 12 -11.20 -5.74 7.79
C ILE A 12 -10.44 -6.29 6.57
N ILE A 13 -9.14 -6.60 6.72
CA ILE A 13 -8.32 -7.18 5.65
C ILE A 13 -8.94 -8.49 5.13
N GLY A 14 -9.46 -9.33 6.02
CA GLY A 14 -10.11 -10.60 5.65
C GLY A 14 -11.39 -10.44 4.83
N LYS A 15 -11.98 -9.25 4.79
CA LYS A 15 -13.23 -8.93 4.08
C LYS A 15 -13.02 -7.97 2.89
N ALA A 16 -11.85 -7.38 2.78
CA ALA A 16 -11.49 -6.49 1.70
C ALA A 16 -11.28 -7.26 0.39
N ASP A 17 -11.48 -6.60 -0.75
CA ASP A 17 -11.01 -7.13 -2.02
C ASP A 17 -9.47 -7.29 -2.01
N PRO A 18 -8.89 -8.19 -2.83
CA PRO A 18 -7.46 -8.50 -2.79
C PRO A 18 -6.56 -7.27 -2.97
N ARG A 19 -6.96 -6.29 -3.78
CA ARG A 19 -6.21 -5.05 -3.98
C ARG A 19 -6.16 -4.24 -2.68
N MET A 20 -7.31 -3.98 -2.09
CA MET A 20 -7.40 -3.16 -0.87
C MET A 20 -6.80 -3.89 0.34
N ALA A 21 -6.97 -5.20 0.44
CA ALA A 21 -6.32 -6.04 1.45
C ALA A 21 -4.79 -5.89 1.39
N THR A 22 -4.21 -5.95 0.20
CA THR A 22 -2.76 -5.78 0.00
C THR A 22 -2.30 -4.35 0.32
N ILE A 23 -3.05 -3.32 -0.10
CA ILE A 23 -2.75 -1.92 0.23
C ILE A 23 -2.73 -1.70 1.76
N ILE A 24 -3.71 -2.22 2.48
CA ILE A 24 -3.80 -2.09 3.95
C ILE A 24 -2.63 -2.83 4.62
N ARG A 25 -2.33 -4.07 4.20
CA ARG A 25 -1.19 -4.85 4.73
C ARG A 25 0.12 -4.10 4.52
N LEU A 26 0.35 -3.57 3.32
CA LEU A 26 1.54 -2.78 3.02
C LEU A 26 1.62 -1.50 3.86
N ALA A 27 0.51 -0.78 4.04
CA ALA A 27 0.48 0.43 4.87
C ALA A 27 0.92 0.13 6.31
N ILE A 28 0.44 -0.97 6.89
CA ILE A 28 0.78 -1.38 8.25
C ILE A 28 2.20 -1.94 8.33
N ALA A 29 2.60 -2.81 7.41
CA ALA A 29 3.91 -3.46 7.46
C ALA A 29 5.07 -2.49 7.23
N THR A 30 4.86 -1.46 6.40
CA THR A 30 5.92 -0.55 5.96
C THR A 30 5.82 0.84 6.56
N GLY A 31 4.64 1.24 7.01
CA GLY A 31 4.34 2.63 7.37
C GLY A 31 4.44 3.59 6.18
N ALA A 32 4.36 3.11 4.94
CA ALA A 32 4.46 3.93 3.75
C ALA A 32 3.28 4.91 3.63
N ARG A 33 3.55 6.04 2.98
CA ARG A 33 2.50 7.02 2.70
C ARG A 33 1.58 6.51 1.58
N ARG A 34 0.33 6.93 1.60
CA ARG A 34 -0.68 6.60 0.58
C ARG A 34 -0.18 6.82 -0.85
N GLY A 35 0.51 7.95 -1.09
CA GLY A 35 1.09 8.25 -2.39
C GLY A 35 2.26 7.36 -2.79
N GLU A 36 3.05 6.90 -1.84
CA GLU A 36 4.15 5.97 -2.05
C GLU A 36 3.61 4.59 -2.43
N LEU A 37 2.57 4.12 -1.73
CA LEU A 37 1.87 2.88 -2.07
C LEU A 37 1.25 2.94 -3.47
N GLY A 38 0.55 4.02 -3.81
CA GLY A 38 -0.05 4.20 -5.13
C GLY A 38 0.98 4.23 -6.26
N ALA A 39 2.21 4.68 -5.99
CA ALA A 39 3.27 4.81 -6.99
C ALA A 39 4.21 3.59 -7.09
N LEU A 40 3.89 2.48 -6.42
CA LEU A 40 4.69 1.25 -6.51
C LEU A 40 4.62 0.63 -7.90
N LYS A 41 5.77 0.20 -8.39
CA LYS A 41 5.93 -0.65 -9.57
C LYS A 41 6.40 -2.04 -9.18
N TRP A 42 6.17 -3.01 -10.03
CA TRP A 42 6.65 -4.38 -9.79
C TRP A 42 8.17 -4.45 -9.70
N SER A 43 8.89 -3.59 -10.39
CA SER A 43 10.36 -3.45 -10.29
C SER A 43 10.86 -2.94 -8.93
N ASP A 44 9.97 -2.40 -8.08
CA ASP A 44 10.32 -1.94 -6.73
C ASP A 44 10.28 -3.06 -5.67
N ILE A 45 9.83 -4.25 -6.04
CA ILE A 45 9.61 -5.37 -5.13
C ILE A 45 10.60 -6.49 -5.44
N ASP A 46 11.49 -6.74 -4.49
CA ASP A 46 12.37 -7.91 -4.49
C ASP A 46 11.72 -9.01 -3.63
N VAL A 47 11.17 -10.02 -4.31
CA VAL A 47 10.45 -11.12 -3.66
C VAL A 47 11.42 -12.01 -2.89
N GLU A 48 12.61 -12.29 -3.43
CA GLU A 48 13.59 -13.19 -2.82
C GLU A 48 14.14 -12.61 -1.52
N GLN A 49 14.47 -11.32 -1.52
CA GLN A 49 14.98 -10.63 -0.33
C GLN A 49 13.87 -10.04 0.54
N ARG A 50 12.62 -10.09 0.11
CA ARG A 50 11.45 -9.49 0.78
C ARG A 50 11.64 -7.99 1.05
N LEU A 51 12.18 -7.27 0.06
CA LEU A 51 12.43 -5.84 0.14
C LEU A 51 11.48 -5.07 -0.77
N ILE A 52 11.06 -3.92 -0.31
CA ILE A 52 10.25 -2.96 -1.08
C ILE A 52 10.96 -1.62 -1.09
N THR A 53 11.12 -1.05 -2.27
CA THR A 53 11.80 0.23 -2.49
C THR A 53 10.78 1.33 -2.80
N PHE A 54 10.66 2.33 -1.93
CA PHE A 54 9.78 3.49 -2.14
C PHE A 54 10.59 4.66 -2.69
N GLN A 55 10.53 4.87 -4.00
CA GLN A 55 11.28 5.93 -4.68
C GLN A 55 10.40 6.97 -5.39
N ARG A 56 9.09 6.75 -5.39
CA ARG A 56 8.10 7.61 -6.06
C ARG A 56 6.88 7.83 -5.17
N SER A 57 6.14 8.90 -5.44
CA SER A 57 4.87 9.18 -4.80
C SER A 57 3.88 9.76 -5.79
N VAL A 58 2.65 9.27 -5.78
CA VAL A 58 1.52 9.94 -6.44
C VAL A 58 1.22 11.20 -5.64
N VAL A 59 1.01 12.30 -6.34
CA VAL A 59 0.52 13.55 -5.78
C VAL A 59 -0.78 13.95 -6.49
N ASP A 60 -1.72 14.52 -5.73
CA ASP A 60 -2.94 15.04 -6.32
C ASP A 60 -2.61 16.18 -7.28
N GLY A 61 -3.11 16.09 -8.48
CA GLY A 61 -2.87 17.04 -9.56
C GLY A 61 -4.08 17.23 -10.48
N GLY A 62 -5.29 17.01 -9.96
CA GLY A 62 -6.51 17.05 -10.76
C GLY A 62 -6.73 15.74 -11.56
N PRO A 63 -7.31 15.80 -12.76
CA PRO A 63 -7.72 14.62 -13.53
C PRO A 63 -6.58 13.66 -13.91
N ALA A 64 -5.33 14.14 -13.90
CA ALA A 64 -4.13 13.34 -14.13
C ALA A 64 -3.27 13.34 -12.86
N SER A 65 -3.29 12.24 -12.11
CA SER A 65 -2.37 12.03 -10.99
C SER A 65 -0.92 12.15 -11.47
N LYS A 66 -0.15 13.02 -10.84
CA LYS A 66 1.28 13.19 -11.15
C LYS A 66 2.10 12.29 -10.26
N VAL A 67 3.05 11.57 -10.84
CA VAL A 67 4.05 10.81 -10.10
C VAL A 67 5.30 11.66 -9.99
N LYS A 68 5.79 11.83 -8.75
CA LYS A 68 7.03 12.55 -8.47
C LYS A 68 7.99 11.65 -7.71
N PRO A 69 9.30 11.84 -7.85
CA PRO A 69 10.27 11.23 -6.93
C PRO A 69 9.94 11.61 -5.48
N THR A 70 10.24 10.73 -4.54
CA THR A 70 10.09 11.06 -3.11
C THR A 70 11.00 12.24 -2.76
N LYS A 71 10.48 13.19 -1.95
CA LYS A 71 11.20 14.43 -1.60
C LYS A 71 12.46 14.20 -0.78
N THR A 72 12.56 13.10 -0.07
CA THR A 72 13.78 12.69 0.64
C THR A 72 14.68 11.95 -0.35
N ARG A 73 15.91 12.43 -0.52
CA ARG A 73 16.96 11.79 -1.32
C ARG A 73 17.29 10.35 -0.88
N THR A 74 16.74 9.90 0.22
CA THR A 74 16.90 8.54 0.73
C THR A 74 15.77 7.70 0.18
N THR A 75 16.07 6.87 -0.78
CA THR A 75 15.19 5.79 -1.25
C THR A 75 14.86 4.91 -0.05
N GLY A 76 13.58 4.90 0.35
CA GLY A 76 13.16 4.10 1.49
C GLY A 76 13.10 2.63 1.10
N VAL A 77 14.10 1.84 1.49
CA VAL A 77 14.04 0.37 1.38
C VAL A 77 13.51 -0.19 2.68
N VAL A 78 12.49 -1.01 2.61
CA VAL A 78 11.83 -1.62 3.77
C VAL A 78 11.75 -3.13 3.58
N SER A 79 12.18 -3.87 4.59
CA SER A 79 11.96 -5.31 4.60
C SER A 79 10.56 -5.63 5.14
N VAL A 80 9.90 -6.63 4.57
CA VAL A 80 8.57 -7.07 4.98
C VAL A 80 8.58 -8.55 5.36
N GLY A 81 7.62 -8.94 6.21
CA GLY A 81 7.46 -10.33 6.60
C GLY A 81 6.90 -11.20 5.47
N GLU A 82 7.04 -12.52 5.63
CA GLU A 82 6.59 -13.53 4.68
C GLU A 82 5.10 -13.39 4.35
N ALA A 83 4.24 -13.20 5.35
CA ALA A 83 2.79 -13.04 5.15
C ALA A 83 2.42 -11.81 4.29
N THR A 84 3.18 -10.72 4.42
CA THR A 84 2.98 -9.54 3.59
C THR A 84 3.43 -9.81 2.16
N MET A 85 4.56 -10.48 1.97
CA MET A 85 5.05 -10.84 0.63
C MET A 85 4.09 -11.81 -0.06
N ALA A 86 3.58 -12.82 0.64
CA ALA A 86 2.58 -13.76 0.10
C ALA A 86 1.30 -13.02 -0.38
N SER A 87 0.84 -12.02 0.38
CA SER A 87 -0.29 -11.18 -0.04
C SER A 87 0.00 -10.37 -1.32
N ILE A 88 1.23 -9.91 -1.50
CA ILE A 88 1.66 -9.21 -2.72
C ILE A 88 1.67 -10.16 -3.92
N GLU A 89 2.16 -11.38 -3.75
CA GLU A 89 2.19 -12.40 -4.81
C GLU A 89 0.77 -12.86 -5.20
N GLU A 90 -0.11 -13.04 -4.21
CA GLU A 90 -1.53 -13.32 -4.45
C GLU A 90 -2.19 -12.19 -5.26
N TRP A 91 -1.96 -10.94 -4.87
CA TRP A 91 -2.43 -9.79 -5.63
C TRP A 91 -1.88 -9.77 -7.06
N ARG A 92 -0.59 -10.08 -7.26
CA ARG A 92 0.02 -10.18 -8.58
C ARG A 92 -0.66 -11.22 -9.45
N ALA A 93 -1.01 -12.37 -8.90
CA ALA A 93 -1.75 -13.41 -9.60
C ALA A 93 -3.14 -12.92 -10.02
N HIS A 94 -3.88 -12.26 -9.13
CA HIS A 94 -5.18 -11.65 -9.47
C HIS A 94 -5.05 -10.59 -10.56
N GLN A 95 -4.04 -9.75 -10.48
CA GLN A 95 -3.80 -8.71 -11.47
C GLN A 95 -3.42 -9.30 -12.84
N THR A 96 -2.61 -10.35 -12.86
CA THR A 96 -2.22 -11.06 -14.08
C THR A 96 -3.43 -11.69 -14.77
N ASP A 97 -4.30 -12.34 -14.02
CA ASP A 97 -5.55 -12.91 -14.53
C ASP A 97 -6.46 -11.81 -15.12
N ALA A 98 -6.64 -10.71 -14.41
CA ALA A 98 -7.43 -9.58 -14.89
C ALA A 98 -6.84 -8.93 -16.15
N ALA A 99 -5.53 -8.76 -16.23
CA ALA A 99 -4.83 -8.23 -17.40
C ALA A 99 -5.00 -9.15 -18.63
N SER A 100 -4.90 -10.46 -18.42
CA SER A 100 -5.09 -11.46 -19.47
C SER A 100 -6.52 -11.39 -20.06
N LYS A 101 -7.54 -11.23 -19.21
CA LYS A 101 -8.94 -11.13 -19.63
C LYS A 101 -9.24 -9.91 -20.51
N VAL A 102 -8.46 -8.85 -20.37
CA VAL A 102 -8.59 -7.64 -21.22
C VAL A 102 -7.54 -7.55 -22.33
N GLY A 103 -6.77 -8.62 -22.55
CA GLY A 103 -5.82 -8.71 -23.66
C GLY A 103 -4.52 -7.94 -23.47
N LEU A 104 -4.17 -7.55 -22.23
CA LEU A 104 -2.94 -6.79 -21.96
C LEU A 104 -1.67 -7.65 -21.89
N GLY A 105 -1.80 -8.98 -21.95
CA GLY A 105 -0.66 -9.87 -21.85
C GLY A 105 -0.04 -9.93 -20.45
N SER A 106 1.29 -10.13 -20.37
CA SER A 106 2.00 -10.22 -19.09
C SER A 106 2.25 -8.85 -18.46
N LEU A 107 2.18 -8.79 -17.14
CA LEU A 107 2.56 -7.59 -16.38
C LEU A 107 4.09 -7.43 -16.42
N GLY A 108 4.56 -6.37 -17.05
CA GLY A 108 5.99 -6.04 -17.06
C GLY A 108 6.49 -5.52 -15.71
N ALA A 109 7.80 -5.53 -15.51
CA ALA A 109 8.44 -4.99 -14.31
C ALA A 109 8.11 -3.51 -14.06
N ASP A 110 7.91 -2.73 -15.13
CA ASP A 110 7.52 -1.33 -15.06
C ASP A 110 6.01 -1.10 -14.84
N GLY A 111 5.22 -2.15 -14.80
CA GLY A 111 3.80 -2.08 -14.50
C GLY A 111 3.54 -1.60 -13.06
N TRP A 112 2.41 -0.89 -12.88
CA TRP A 112 1.97 -0.45 -11.55
C TRP A 112 1.50 -1.64 -10.72
N VAL A 113 1.91 -1.70 -9.46
CA VAL A 113 1.37 -2.68 -8.50
C VAL A 113 -0.12 -2.42 -8.28
N PHE A 114 -0.52 -1.16 -8.23
CA PHE A 114 -1.90 -0.74 -8.09
C PHE A 114 -2.28 0.20 -9.26
N PRO A 115 -2.67 -0.36 -10.42
CA PRO A 115 -3.06 0.44 -11.57
C PRO A 115 -4.47 1.03 -11.41
N SER A 116 -4.71 2.11 -12.13
CA SER A 116 -6.05 2.60 -12.44
C SER A 116 -6.77 1.64 -13.40
N ARG A 117 -8.04 1.93 -13.71
CA ARG A 117 -8.85 1.09 -14.62
C ARG A 117 -8.26 0.95 -16.02
N ASP A 118 -7.56 1.97 -16.50
CA ASP A 118 -6.94 1.98 -17.83
C ASP A 118 -5.56 1.31 -17.87
N TRP A 119 -5.05 0.82 -16.75
CA TRP A 119 -3.75 0.18 -16.57
C TRP A 119 -2.52 1.06 -16.84
N ASN A 120 -2.72 2.24 -17.41
CA ASN A 120 -1.64 3.15 -17.83
C ASN A 120 -1.18 4.07 -16.70
N HIS A 121 -2.04 4.29 -15.70
CA HIS A 121 -1.79 5.21 -14.61
C HIS A 121 -1.83 4.48 -13.26
N PRO A 122 -1.18 5.01 -12.23
CA PRO A 122 -1.31 4.48 -10.88
C PRO A 122 -2.70 4.78 -10.31
N LEU A 123 -3.10 4.02 -9.31
CA LEU A 123 -4.30 4.28 -8.52
C LEU A 123 -4.23 5.67 -7.89
N THR A 124 -5.31 6.44 -7.99
CA THR A 124 -5.33 7.81 -7.43
C THR A 124 -5.44 7.80 -5.91
N LEU A 125 -4.96 8.88 -5.28
CA LEU A 125 -5.06 9.03 -3.83
C LEU A 125 -6.52 9.04 -3.35
N ASN A 126 -7.41 9.62 -4.14
CA ASN A 126 -8.84 9.67 -3.83
C ASN A 126 -9.49 8.28 -3.87
N GLN A 127 -9.11 7.43 -4.83
CA GLN A 127 -9.60 6.05 -4.89
C GLN A 127 -9.20 5.28 -3.63
N ILE A 128 -7.91 5.31 -3.23
CA ILE A 128 -7.45 4.64 -2.01
C ILE A 128 -8.19 5.16 -0.77
N THR A 129 -8.41 6.48 -0.69
CA THR A 129 -9.11 7.07 0.45
C THR A 129 -10.58 6.68 0.50
N ASN A 130 -11.26 6.71 -0.64
CA ASN A 130 -12.69 6.38 -0.71
C ASN A 130 -12.94 4.89 -0.45
N ASP A 131 -12.12 4.02 -1.04
CA ASP A 131 -12.20 2.58 -0.82
C ASP A 131 -11.96 2.22 0.65
N TRP A 132 -10.93 2.85 1.27
CA TRP A 132 -10.68 2.69 2.70
C TRP A 132 -11.84 3.18 3.55
N ARG A 133 -12.36 4.39 3.28
CA ARG A 133 -13.46 4.98 4.07
C ARG A 133 -14.68 4.07 4.04
N THR A 134 -15.09 3.62 2.84
CA THR A 134 -16.23 2.71 2.69
C THR A 134 -16.03 1.43 3.50
N LEU A 135 -14.83 0.86 3.46
CA LEU A 135 -14.50 -0.36 4.17
C LEU A 135 -14.45 -0.14 5.69
N ALA A 136 -13.82 0.95 6.14
CA ALA A 136 -13.69 1.30 7.55
C ALA A 136 -15.05 1.59 8.20
N ASP A 137 -15.89 2.39 7.54
CA ASP A 137 -17.25 2.73 8.02
C ASP A 137 -18.11 1.47 8.15
N ALA A 138 -18.02 0.53 7.17
CA ALA A 138 -18.75 -0.73 7.21
C ALA A 138 -18.32 -1.67 8.36
N HIS A 139 -17.19 -1.40 9.00
CA HIS A 139 -16.62 -2.24 10.07
C HIS A 139 -16.42 -1.49 11.39
N GLY A 140 -17.14 -0.38 11.60
CA GLY A 140 -17.15 0.35 12.88
C GLY A 140 -15.91 1.20 13.14
N LEU A 141 -15.11 1.49 12.12
CA LEU A 141 -13.99 2.41 12.19
C LEU A 141 -14.33 3.80 11.62
N ASP A 142 -15.54 4.28 11.92
CA ASP A 142 -16.01 5.58 11.47
C ASP A 142 -15.04 6.71 11.83
N GLY A 143 -14.65 7.49 10.82
CA GLY A 143 -13.75 8.62 10.96
C GLY A 143 -12.26 8.26 11.07
N VAL A 144 -11.89 6.97 11.01
CA VAL A 144 -10.49 6.55 10.92
C VAL A 144 -10.00 6.73 9.47
N ARG A 145 -8.99 7.56 9.30
CA ARG A 145 -8.42 7.86 7.98
C ARG A 145 -7.38 6.83 7.59
N PHE A 146 -7.17 6.63 6.31
CA PHE A 146 -6.12 5.73 5.81
C PHE A 146 -4.73 6.06 6.40
N HIS A 147 -4.42 7.34 6.61
CA HIS A 147 -3.16 7.77 7.21
C HIS A 147 -3.01 7.31 8.67
N ASP A 148 -4.10 7.07 9.38
CA ASP A 148 -4.08 6.64 10.78
C ASP A 148 -3.59 5.19 10.92
N LEU A 149 -3.62 4.38 9.83
CA LEU A 149 -2.96 3.07 9.76
C LEU A 149 -1.45 3.17 9.97
N ARG A 150 -0.81 4.21 9.46
CA ARG A 150 0.61 4.48 9.68
C ARG A 150 0.92 4.78 11.15
N HIS A 151 0.01 5.46 11.86
CA HIS A 151 0.16 5.69 13.29
C HIS A 151 0.01 4.39 14.09
N ALA A 152 -0.88 3.50 13.67
CA ALA A 152 -0.98 2.16 14.27
C ALA A 152 0.33 1.38 14.16
N THR A 153 0.99 1.41 12.99
CA THR A 153 2.31 0.82 12.78
C THR A 153 3.36 1.38 13.74
N ALA A 154 3.44 2.71 13.82
CA ALA A 154 4.42 3.39 14.67
C ALA A 154 4.21 3.03 16.15
N THR A 155 2.96 3.03 16.61
CA THR A 155 2.61 2.65 17.98
C THR A 155 2.97 1.21 18.29
N HIS A 156 2.69 0.29 17.36
CA HIS A 156 3.01 -1.12 17.52
C HIS A 156 4.52 -1.38 17.56
N LEU A 157 5.30 -0.73 16.69
CA LEU A 157 6.75 -0.85 16.68
C LEU A 157 7.38 -0.34 17.99
N ILE A 158 6.89 0.80 18.50
CA ILE A 158 7.36 1.36 19.79
C ILE A 158 7.00 0.42 20.95
N ALA A 159 5.76 -0.10 20.98
CA ALA A 159 5.32 -1.03 22.02
C ALA A 159 6.13 -2.32 22.05
N ASN A 160 6.66 -2.77 20.90
CA ASN A 160 7.54 -3.94 20.78
C ASN A 160 9.04 -3.63 20.95
N GLY A 161 9.39 -2.46 21.49
CA GLY A 161 10.77 -2.08 21.81
C GLY A 161 11.64 -1.68 20.62
N THR A 162 11.03 -1.37 19.47
CA THR A 162 11.76 -0.87 18.31
C THR A 162 12.22 0.57 18.53
N ASP A 163 13.46 0.90 18.19
CA ASP A 163 14.01 2.25 18.34
C ASP A 163 13.15 3.29 17.60
N VAL A 164 12.82 4.37 18.31
CA VAL A 164 12.02 5.50 17.81
C VAL A 164 12.64 6.12 16.55
N ARG A 165 13.96 6.08 16.39
CA ARG A 165 14.66 6.56 15.19
C ARG A 165 14.30 5.75 13.95
N THR A 166 14.16 4.43 14.09
CA THR A 166 13.72 3.55 12.99
C THR A 166 12.29 3.87 12.57
N VAL A 167 11.42 4.21 13.52
CA VAL A 167 10.03 4.62 13.25
C VAL A 167 9.98 5.99 12.54
N ALA A 168 10.79 6.95 12.98
CA ALA A 168 10.83 8.30 12.40
C ALA A 168 11.47 8.34 11.00
N GLY A 169 12.38 7.43 10.69
CA GLY A 169 13.06 7.30 9.40
C GLY A 169 12.23 6.66 8.28
N ARG A 170 11.02 6.20 8.59
CA ARG A 170 10.11 5.53 7.64
C ARG A 170 9.03 6.48 7.08
#